data_ea0142c6503bd1a54f192d51be0821af
#
_entry.id   ea0142c6503bd1a54f192d51be0821af
#
_cell.length_a   1.000
_cell.length_b   1.000
_cell.length_c   1.000
_cell.angle_alpha   90.00
_cell.angle_beta   90.00
_cell.angle_gamma   90.00
#
_symmetry.space_group_name_H-M   'P 1'
#
loop_
_entity.id
_entity.type
_entity.pdbx_description
1 polymer ?
#
loop_
_entity_poly.entity_id
_entity_poly.type
_entity_poly.pdbx_seq_one_letter_code
_entity_poly.pdbx_strand_id
1 'polypeptide(L)'
;MSATYTHKNIAEVKDSAPDFDLGENQEARFATKDFHATDTGFSFHRLKPGKRQGFAHRHDGAEEVYFVVTGSGRMKLEDDIIELREHDVVRVAGGVTRAFEAGESGLEVLAFGPHQPEDRGENFPGWWSD
;
A
#
# COMPACT_ATOMS: atom_id res chain seq x y z
N MET A 1 -14.27 24.28 -0.66
CA MET A 1 -14.60 24.23 -2.09
C MET A 1 -13.62 23.30 -2.78
N SER A 2 -14.12 22.38 -3.54
CA SER A 2 -13.27 21.49 -4.29
C SER A 2 -12.73 22.17 -5.55
N ALA A 3 -11.46 22.05 -5.78
CA ALA A 3 -10.85 22.46 -7.04
C ALA A 3 -11.10 21.38 -8.08
N THR A 4 -10.97 21.74 -9.36
CA THR A 4 -11.08 20.77 -10.43
C THR A 4 -9.87 19.84 -10.48
N TYR A 5 -8.79 20.21 -9.79
CA TYR A 5 -7.62 19.36 -9.66
C TYR A 5 -6.93 19.66 -8.33
N THR A 6 -6.08 18.73 -7.89
CA THR A 6 -5.22 18.87 -6.73
C THR A 6 -3.79 18.53 -7.12
N HIS A 7 -2.86 19.39 -6.76
CA HIS A 7 -1.44 19.17 -7.05
C HIS A 7 -0.63 19.33 -5.76
N LYS A 8 -0.07 18.23 -5.30
CA LYS A 8 0.79 18.20 -4.09
C LYS A 8 1.86 17.16 -4.29
N ASN A 9 2.93 17.30 -3.54
CA ASN A 9 3.92 16.24 -3.44
C ASN A 9 3.44 15.24 -2.41
N ILE A 10 3.62 13.95 -2.68
CA ILE A 10 3.20 12.88 -1.75
C ILE A 10 3.89 13.01 -0.39
N ALA A 11 5.07 13.61 -0.33
CA ALA A 11 5.78 13.84 0.92
C ALA A 11 5.07 14.81 1.85
N GLU A 12 4.11 15.60 1.32
CA GLU A 12 3.29 16.51 2.14
C GLU A 12 2.13 15.80 2.82
N VAL A 13 1.83 14.57 2.43
CA VAL A 13 0.80 13.76 3.08
C VAL A 13 1.41 13.13 4.32
N LYS A 14 0.67 13.12 5.43
CA LYS A 14 1.14 12.56 6.69
C LYS A 14 1.56 11.10 6.53
N ASP A 15 2.72 10.75 7.07
CA ASP A 15 3.11 9.36 7.24
C ASP A 15 2.36 8.80 8.46
N SER A 16 1.48 7.83 8.22
CA SER A 16 0.64 7.25 9.27
C SER A 16 1.28 6.04 9.96
N ALA A 17 2.42 5.55 9.46
CA ALA A 17 3.05 4.37 10.05
C ALA A 17 3.40 4.53 11.54
N PRO A 18 3.91 5.69 12.01
CA PRO A 18 4.18 5.87 13.44
C PRO A 18 2.95 5.74 14.32
N ASP A 19 1.77 6.05 13.81
CA ASP A 19 0.52 5.93 14.59
C ASP A 19 0.20 4.47 14.94
N PHE A 20 0.82 3.52 14.23
CA PHE A 20 0.64 2.09 14.45
C PHE A 20 1.92 1.43 14.97
N ASP A 21 2.88 2.23 15.45
CA ASP A 21 4.19 1.76 15.92
C ASP A 21 5.01 1.06 14.83
N LEU A 22 4.82 1.47 13.57
CA LEU A 22 5.50 0.86 12.42
C LEU A 22 6.53 1.77 11.77
N GLY A 23 6.79 2.96 12.33
CA GLY A 23 7.67 3.94 11.72
C GLY A 23 9.12 3.49 11.55
N GLU A 24 9.57 2.50 12.31
CA GLU A 24 10.92 1.95 12.17
C GLU A 24 11.04 1.05 10.94
N ASN A 25 9.94 0.49 10.46
CA ASN A 25 9.92 -0.48 9.37
C ASN A 25 9.45 0.11 8.05
N GLN A 26 8.57 1.10 8.09
CA GLN A 26 7.88 1.55 6.89
C GLN A 26 7.35 2.97 7.00
N GLU A 27 6.97 3.52 5.84
CA GLU A 27 6.14 4.70 5.72
C GLU A 27 4.84 4.29 5.05
N ALA A 28 3.74 4.95 5.41
CA ALA A 28 2.44 4.76 4.78
C ALA A 28 1.72 6.10 4.70
N ARG A 29 1.48 6.57 3.49
CA ARG A 29 0.85 7.87 3.25
C ARG A 29 -0.45 7.66 2.49
N PHE A 30 -1.57 7.83 3.21
CA PHE A 30 -2.92 7.63 2.67
C PHE A 30 -3.39 8.96 2.11
N ALA A 31 -3.45 9.07 0.80
CA ALA A 31 -3.54 10.34 0.12
C ALA A 31 -4.93 10.71 -0.37
N THR A 32 -5.87 9.79 -0.42
CA THR A 32 -7.20 10.00 -1.00
C THR A 32 -7.87 11.28 -0.49
N LYS A 33 -7.95 11.40 0.84
CA LYS A 33 -8.63 12.54 1.46
C LYS A 33 -7.86 13.84 1.28
N ASP A 34 -6.55 13.79 1.44
CA ASP A 34 -5.69 14.97 1.31
C ASP A 34 -5.71 15.55 -0.09
N PHE A 35 -5.95 14.71 -1.09
CA PHE A 35 -6.04 15.15 -2.48
C PHE A 35 -7.47 15.44 -2.92
N HIS A 36 -8.45 15.32 -2.01
CA HIS A 36 -9.88 15.53 -2.31
C HIS A 36 -10.37 14.60 -3.43
N ALA A 37 -9.80 13.40 -3.51
CA ALA A 37 -10.22 12.42 -4.49
C ALA A 37 -11.57 11.84 -4.10
N THR A 38 -12.48 11.76 -5.07
CA THR A 38 -13.83 11.25 -4.82
C THR A 38 -14.03 9.84 -5.34
N ASP A 39 -13.37 9.49 -6.44
CA ASP A 39 -13.58 8.21 -7.11
C ASP A 39 -12.40 7.26 -6.98
N THR A 40 -11.19 7.82 -6.85
CA THR A 40 -9.97 7.02 -6.82
C THR A 40 -9.33 7.09 -5.44
N GLY A 41 -9.14 5.92 -4.82
CA GLY A 41 -8.34 5.81 -3.62
C GLY A 41 -6.88 5.55 -3.98
N PHE A 42 -5.96 6.17 -3.26
CA PHE A 42 -4.55 5.87 -3.49
C PHE A 42 -3.71 6.14 -2.25
N SER A 43 -2.56 5.46 -2.20
CA SER A 43 -1.62 5.58 -1.10
C SER A 43 -0.22 5.26 -1.57
N PHE A 44 0.76 5.76 -0.83
CA PHE A 44 2.17 5.52 -1.07
C PHE A 44 2.75 4.77 0.12
N HIS A 45 3.52 3.72 -0.17
CA HIS A 45 4.14 2.89 0.85
C HIS A 45 5.62 2.72 0.56
N ARG A 46 6.43 2.89 1.60
CA ARG A 46 7.86 2.60 1.53
C ARG A 46 8.20 1.63 2.64
N LEU A 47 8.81 0.51 2.27
CA LEU A 47 9.36 -0.44 3.22
C LEU A 47 10.88 -0.31 3.26
N LYS A 48 11.44 -0.26 4.44
CA LYS A 48 12.88 -0.23 4.62
C LYS A 48 13.49 -1.56 4.21
N PRO A 49 14.78 -1.59 3.85
CA PRO A 49 15.43 -2.83 3.41
C PRO A 49 15.17 -4.01 4.33
N GLY A 50 14.75 -5.12 3.75
CA GLY A 50 14.53 -6.37 4.46
C GLY A 50 13.29 -6.44 5.34
N LYS A 51 12.48 -5.39 5.38
CA LYS A 51 11.31 -5.34 6.27
C LYS A 51 10.05 -5.77 5.57
N ARG A 52 9.13 -6.35 6.34
CA ARG A 52 7.77 -6.69 5.89
C ARG A 52 6.80 -5.64 6.39
N GLN A 53 5.68 -5.48 5.69
CA GLN A 53 4.59 -4.66 6.21
C GLN A 53 4.14 -5.20 7.56
N GLY A 54 3.82 -4.29 8.47
CA GLY A 54 3.36 -4.67 9.81
C GLY A 54 2.02 -5.38 9.81
N PHE A 55 1.18 -5.10 8.80
CA PHE A 55 -0.12 -5.75 8.64
C PHE A 55 -0.26 -6.25 7.22
N ALA A 56 -0.79 -7.46 7.04
CA ALA A 56 -1.43 -7.84 5.80
C ALA A 56 -2.83 -7.23 5.80
N HIS A 57 -3.43 -7.06 4.63
CA HIS A 57 -4.81 -6.60 4.55
C HIS A 57 -5.53 -7.22 3.37
N ARG A 58 -6.86 -7.07 3.39
CA ARG A 58 -7.70 -7.38 2.25
C ARG A 58 -8.89 -6.44 2.24
N HIS A 59 -9.43 -6.19 1.07
CA HIS A 59 -10.69 -5.47 0.90
C HIS A 59 -11.81 -6.46 0.63
N ASP A 60 -13.03 -6.11 0.99
CA ASP A 60 -14.17 -7.02 0.77
C ASP A 60 -14.50 -7.15 -0.71
N GLY A 61 -14.58 -6.05 -1.43
CA GLY A 61 -14.93 -6.07 -2.84
C GLY A 61 -14.07 -5.21 -3.74
N ALA A 62 -13.29 -4.30 -3.18
CA ALA A 62 -12.52 -3.36 -3.98
C ALA A 62 -11.29 -4.03 -4.60
N GLU A 63 -11.17 -3.91 -5.91
CA GLU A 63 -9.96 -4.26 -6.63
C GLU A 63 -8.91 -3.20 -6.36
N GLU A 64 -7.65 -3.61 -6.21
CA GLU A 64 -6.55 -2.68 -5.99
C GLU A 64 -5.42 -2.98 -6.95
N VAL A 65 -4.76 -1.92 -7.43
CA VAL A 65 -3.62 -2.04 -8.33
C VAL A 65 -2.41 -1.43 -7.63
N TYR A 66 -1.32 -2.16 -7.65
CA TYR A 66 -0.06 -1.73 -7.06
C TYR A 66 0.98 -1.52 -8.15
N PHE A 67 1.70 -0.43 -8.06
CA PHE A 67 2.80 -0.11 -8.96
C PHE A 67 4.08 0.02 -8.15
N VAL A 68 5.11 -0.77 -8.51
CA VAL A 68 6.42 -0.68 -7.86
C VAL A 68 7.17 0.51 -8.43
N VAL A 69 7.37 1.53 -7.61
CA VAL A 69 8.05 2.77 -8.03
C VAL A 69 9.55 2.55 -8.12
N THR A 70 10.13 1.96 -7.07
CA THR A 70 11.56 1.71 -7.00
C THR A 70 11.83 0.57 -6.03
N GLY A 71 13.01 -0.02 -6.15
CA GLY A 71 13.44 -1.08 -5.27
C GLY A 71 13.02 -2.45 -5.75
N SER A 72 13.02 -3.41 -4.84
CA SER A 72 12.68 -4.79 -5.11
C SER A 72 12.11 -5.43 -3.84
N GLY A 73 11.50 -6.59 -4.00
CA GLY A 73 10.96 -7.31 -2.87
C GLY A 73 10.10 -8.46 -3.30
N ARG A 74 9.19 -8.84 -2.41
CA ARG A 74 8.25 -9.93 -2.65
C ARG A 74 6.86 -9.49 -2.17
N MET A 75 5.85 -10.07 -2.77
CA MET A 75 4.48 -9.89 -2.34
C MET A 75 3.87 -11.25 -2.10
N LYS A 76 3.24 -11.41 -0.94
CA LYS A 76 2.50 -12.62 -0.64
C LYS A 76 1.01 -12.34 -0.82
N LEU A 77 0.36 -13.18 -1.62
CA LEU A 77 -1.07 -13.10 -1.93
C LEU A 77 -1.66 -14.45 -1.59
N GLU A 78 -2.37 -14.55 -0.48
CA GLU A 78 -2.79 -15.83 0.12
C GLU A 78 -1.57 -16.74 0.27
N ASP A 79 -1.52 -17.86 -0.42
CA ASP A 79 -0.40 -18.81 -0.34
C ASP A 79 0.68 -18.57 -1.39
N ASP A 80 0.43 -17.67 -2.33
CA ASP A 80 1.38 -17.38 -3.42
C ASP A 80 2.36 -16.30 -3.00
N ILE A 81 3.62 -16.49 -3.37
CA ILE A 81 4.67 -15.48 -3.19
C ILE A 81 5.24 -15.15 -4.55
N ILE A 82 5.22 -13.89 -4.93
CA ILE A 82 5.77 -13.42 -6.19
C ILE A 82 6.92 -12.45 -5.92
N GLU A 83 7.90 -12.44 -6.82
CA GLU A 83 8.99 -11.49 -6.74
C GLU A 83 8.63 -10.22 -7.48
N LEU A 84 9.06 -9.08 -6.92
CA LEU A 84 8.78 -7.76 -7.44
C LEU A 84 10.06 -7.03 -7.79
N ARG A 85 10.01 -6.31 -8.89
CA ARG A 85 11.08 -5.39 -9.27
C ARG A 85 10.47 -4.07 -9.72
N GLU A 86 11.34 -3.10 -9.92
CA GLU A 86 10.94 -1.75 -10.34
C GLU A 86 10.04 -1.82 -11.58
N HIS A 87 8.96 -1.07 -11.51
CA HIS A 87 7.92 -0.90 -12.55
C HIS A 87 6.97 -2.08 -12.73
N ASP A 88 7.06 -3.10 -11.87
CA ASP A 88 6.04 -4.15 -11.87
C ASP A 88 4.70 -3.57 -11.44
N VAL A 89 3.64 -4.13 -12.01
CA VAL A 89 2.25 -3.79 -11.67
C VAL A 89 1.54 -5.06 -11.27
N VAL A 90 0.83 -5.03 -10.14
CA VAL A 90 0.06 -6.17 -9.64
C VAL A 90 -1.38 -5.73 -9.42
N ARG A 91 -2.31 -6.39 -10.11
CA ARG A 91 -3.75 -6.20 -9.85
C ARG A 91 -4.21 -7.27 -8.86
N VAL A 92 -4.89 -6.86 -7.81
CA VAL A 92 -5.36 -7.76 -6.76
C VAL A 92 -6.86 -7.63 -6.62
N ALA A 93 -7.57 -8.74 -6.78
CA ALA A 93 -9.03 -8.77 -6.58
C ALA A 93 -9.38 -8.53 -5.11
N GLY A 94 -10.59 -8.07 -4.86
CA GLY A 94 -11.11 -7.99 -3.50
C GLY A 94 -11.12 -9.38 -2.86
N GLY A 95 -10.98 -9.44 -1.55
CA GLY A 95 -10.99 -10.69 -0.80
C GLY A 95 -9.66 -11.42 -0.72
N VAL A 96 -8.64 -10.96 -1.45
CA VAL A 96 -7.30 -11.57 -1.40
C VAL A 96 -6.48 -10.92 -0.30
N THR A 97 -6.04 -11.70 0.66
CA THR A 97 -5.14 -11.21 1.72
C THR A 97 -3.73 -11.07 1.15
N ARG A 98 -3.08 -9.94 1.38
CA ARG A 98 -1.78 -9.64 0.79
C ARG A 98 -0.92 -8.78 1.69
N ALA A 99 0.39 -8.90 1.50
CA ALA A 99 1.39 -8.08 2.16
C ALA A 99 2.67 -8.03 1.34
N PHE A 100 3.49 -7.02 1.59
CA PHE A 100 4.77 -6.82 0.91
C PHE A 100 5.95 -7.07 1.84
N GLU A 101 7.07 -7.45 1.25
CA GLU A 101 8.37 -7.52 1.90
C GLU A 101 9.38 -6.83 1.00
N ALA A 102 10.21 -5.96 1.58
CA ALA A 102 11.25 -5.29 0.83
C ALA A 102 12.49 -6.16 0.70
N GLY A 103 13.17 -6.06 -0.43
CA GLY A 103 14.50 -6.62 -0.62
C GLY A 103 15.58 -5.73 -0.03
N GLU A 104 16.83 -5.99 -0.41
CA GLU A 104 17.99 -5.29 0.17
C GLU A 104 18.01 -3.79 -0.08
N SER A 105 17.40 -3.34 -1.17
CA SER A 105 17.38 -1.91 -1.52
C SER A 105 16.12 -1.20 -1.06
N GLY A 106 15.24 -1.88 -0.34
CA GLY A 106 13.95 -1.33 0.04
C GLY A 106 12.93 -1.48 -1.08
N LEU A 107 11.71 -0.99 -0.82
CA LEU A 107 10.61 -1.12 -1.77
C LEU A 107 9.68 0.07 -1.64
N GLU A 108 9.38 0.74 -2.75
CA GLU A 108 8.38 1.80 -2.80
C GLU A 108 7.27 1.41 -3.75
N VAL A 109 6.02 1.53 -3.28
CA VAL A 109 4.85 1.08 -4.00
C VAL A 109 3.75 2.15 -3.93
N LEU A 110 3.09 2.38 -5.06
CA LEU A 110 1.83 3.13 -5.10
C LEU A 110 0.68 2.15 -5.20
N ALA A 111 -0.36 2.39 -4.44
CA ALA A 111 -1.58 1.59 -4.45
C ALA A 111 -2.74 2.43 -4.93
N PHE A 112 -3.54 1.89 -5.84
CA PHE A 112 -4.71 2.57 -6.41
C PHE A 112 -5.90 1.64 -6.38
N GLY A 113 -7.06 2.20 -6.12
CA GLY A 113 -8.32 1.46 -6.22
C GLY A 113 -9.51 2.40 -6.19
N PRO A 114 -10.72 1.88 -6.39
CA PRO A 114 -11.91 2.72 -6.25
C PRO A 114 -12.06 3.14 -4.79
N HIS A 115 -12.45 4.40 -4.59
CA HIS A 115 -12.70 4.90 -3.26
C HIS A 115 -14.09 4.45 -2.82
N GLN A 116 -14.16 3.40 -2.01
CA GLN A 116 -15.40 2.83 -1.49
C GLN A 116 -15.39 2.91 0.04
N PRO A 117 -15.97 3.96 0.62
CA PRO A 117 -15.92 4.16 2.07
C PRO A 117 -16.47 3.00 2.90
N GLU A 118 -17.42 2.23 2.36
CA GLU A 118 -17.98 1.07 3.05
C GLU A 118 -17.03 -0.12 3.07
N ASP A 119 -16.05 -0.16 2.16
CA ASP A 119 -15.08 -1.24 2.09
C ASP A 119 -13.87 -0.88 2.94
N ARG A 120 -13.95 -1.14 4.23
CA ARG A 120 -12.89 -0.80 5.17
C ARG A 120 -11.76 -1.80 5.19
N GLY A 121 -12.02 -2.98 4.63
CA GLY A 121 -11.06 -4.05 4.65
C GLY A 121 -10.82 -4.64 6.04
N GLU A 122 -9.89 -5.55 6.13
CA GLU A 122 -9.44 -6.17 7.37
C GLU A 122 -7.93 -6.17 7.42
N ASN A 123 -7.37 -6.00 8.62
CA ASN A 123 -5.92 -6.02 8.85
C ASN A 123 -5.55 -7.25 9.65
N PHE A 124 -4.44 -7.88 9.29
CA PHE A 124 -3.97 -9.13 9.91
C PHE A 124 -2.51 -8.94 10.34
N PRO A 125 -2.27 -8.54 11.62
CA PRO A 125 -0.90 -8.40 12.12
C PRO A 125 -0.17 -9.74 12.13
N GLY A 126 1.10 -9.74 11.72
CA GLY A 126 1.91 -10.95 11.78
C GLY A 126 1.52 -12.06 10.81
N TRP A 127 0.70 -11.77 9.83
CA TRP A 127 0.18 -12.77 8.90
C TRP A 127 1.28 -13.45 8.08
N TRP A 128 2.29 -12.69 7.66
CA TRP A 128 3.41 -13.25 6.91
C TRP A 128 4.55 -13.57 7.88
N SER A 129 4.49 -14.75 8.44
CA SER A 129 5.55 -15.28 9.29
C SER A 129 5.97 -16.63 8.74
N ASP A 130 7.25 -16.84 8.60
CA ASP A 130 7.81 -18.11 8.12
C ASP A 130 9.01 -18.54 8.93
#